data_5207d3d873320785c06c609c9eb6cf90
#
_entry.id   5207d3d873320785c06c609c9eb6cf90
#
_cell.length_a   1.000
_cell.length_b   1.000
_cell.length_c   1.000
_cell.angle_alpha   90.00
_cell.angle_beta   90.00
_cell.angle_gamma   90.00
#
_symmetry.space_group_name_H-M   'P 1'
#
loop_
_entity.id
_entity.type
_entity.pdbx_description
1 polymer ?
#
loop_
_entity_poly.entity_id
_entity_poly.type
_entity_poly.pdbx_seq_one_letter_code
_entity_poly.pdbx_strand_id
1 'polypeptide(L)'
;MPFDPIRLELMKNALGSVADEMILTVVRIAYSSIMKDTMDLSAAICDRNGLLVAQGHGLPMHMGSIPDAMEAVLAQFGKNLSEGDVVILNDPYHGGMHLPDIFMFKPIFTDGYLIGYAVSVAHHNDVGGRVPGSSAADSTEIYQEGIRLPPVKLYERGEPNDALFRILALNVRLPDAMTGDLQAQVAACRIAERGINELVARFGVPQLERDFAELLDYSEREARRTIRSIPDGTYTFSDFLDDDGVTLDQPIPLRATVVVQGEELTVDLSGSSPQVNGAINSTLSYVKSGVYFTVRTLMDSDVPNNAGFFRPIHVHAPLGSIVNPKSPAACAARGVTGHRMVEVINGAIAQAVPDRVRAAGEGGTTSYSIGGYDFNGRYVLHREAIVGAWGGGRGREGLDGVSNPRSNISNAPIERVENQAPVTIERYELVADSGGAGRWRGGMSIMRQIRFHGEHATLQLRSDRRQHPPYGLFSGRNGSPSDTQFDDGSGNWTTLPTKFTRPIRNGQAFRHVTAAAGGYGDPLERDPQMVLHDVRNDKVTIERAERDYGVKVLSSPWRVEESTTRALREALRAGREAVA
;
A
#
# COMPACT_ATOMS: atom_id res chain seq x y z
N MET A 1 -37.02 -4.94 14.23
CA MET A 1 -37.51 -3.55 14.19
C MET A 1 -37.29 -3.05 12.77
N PRO A 2 -38.06 -2.06 12.29
CA PRO A 2 -37.76 -1.49 11.00
C PRO A 2 -36.37 -0.84 11.01
N PHE A 3 -35.70 -0.84 9.87
CA PHE A 3 -34.40 -0.18 9.63
C PHE A 3 -34.46 1.30 10.07
N ASP A 4 -33.53 1.72 10.94
CA ASP A 4 -33.42 3.10 11.41
C ASP A 4 -32.13 3.73 10.84
N PRO A 5 -32.22 4.54 9.77
CA PRO A 5 -31.07 5.15 9.11
C PRO A 5 -30.33 6.16 10.00
N ILE A 6 -31.02 6.83 10.92
CA ILE A 6 -30.38 7.77 11.85
C ILE A 6 -29.50 7.01 12.83
N ARG A 7 -30.02 5.91 13.35
CA ARG A 7 -29.26 5.05 14.27
C ARG A 7 -28.06 4.40 13.59
N LEU A 8 -28.26 3.92 12.35
CA LEU A 8 -27.15 3.35 11.57
C LEU A 8 -26.02 4.38 11.39
N GLU A 9 -26.36 5.61 11.02
CA GLU A 9 -25.39 6.69 10.82
C GLU A 9 -24.68 7.08 12.11
N LEU A 10 -25.40 7.16 13.23
CA LEU A 10 -24.84 7.43 14.55
C LEU A 10 -23.84 6.33 14.96
N MET A 11 -24.18 5.06 14.75
CA MET A 11 -23.34 3.94 15.15
C MET A 11 -22.11 3.82 14.24
N LYS A 12 -22.29 4.00 12.92
CA LYS A 12 -21.19 4.06 11.95
C LYS A 12 -20.14 5.10 12.37
N ASN A 13 -20.59 6.31 12.68
CA ASN A 13 -19.69 7.40 13.07
C ASN A 13 -19.08 7.18 14.46
N ALA A 14 -19.83 6.65 15.42
CA ALA A 14 -19.30 6.35 16.75
C ALA A 14 -18.18 5.30 16.69
N LEU A 15 -18.39 4.20 15.99
CA LEU A 15 -17.38 3.13 15.84
C LEU A 15 -16.18 3.60 15.00
N GLY A 16 -16.42 4.37 13.94
CA GLY A 16 -15.36 4.99 13.15
C GLY A 16 -14.50 5.92 14.00
N SER A 17 -15.12 6.76 14.84
CA SER A 17 -14.41 7.67 15.75
C SER A 17 -13.55 6.92 16.78
N VAL A 18 -14.05 5.81 17.31
CA VAL A 18 -13.26 4.97 18.23
C VAL A 18 -12.03 4.39 17.51
N ALA A 19 -12.19 3.88 16.29
CA ALA A 19 -11.07 3.34 15.50
C ALA A 19 -10.06 4.43 15.10
N ASP A 20 -10.52 5.65 14.78
CA ASP A 20 -9.65 6.79 14.51
C ASP A 20 -8.88 7.26 15.75
N GLU A 21 -9.51 7.26 16.93
CA GLU A 21 -8.84 7.56 18.20
C GLU A 21 -7.75 6.54 18.53
N MET A 22 -7.95 5.26 18.20
CA MET A 22 -6.90 4.24 18.28
C MET A 22 -5.68 4.60 17.41
N ILE A 23 -5.90 4.96 16.15
CA ILE A 23 -4.83 5.36 15.21
C ILE A 23 -4.06 6.55 15.76
N LEU A 24 -4.78 7.61 16.16
CA LEU A 24 -4.18 8.82 16.71
C LEU A 24 -3.38 8.55 17.98
N THR A 25 -3.83 7.60 18.80
CA THR A 25 -3.12 7.17 20.00
C THR A 25 -1.77 6.57 19.64
N VAL A 26 -1.71 5.64 18.68
CA VAL A 26 -0.43 5.08 18.22
C VAL A 26 0.48 6.17 17.67
N VAL A 27 -0.01 7.01 16.75
CA VAL A 27 0.77 8.09 16.13
C VAL A 27 1.40 9.03 17.17
N ARG A 28 0.67 9.33 18.27
CA ARG A 28 1.15 10.25 19.31
C ARG A 28 2.22 9.65 20.22
N ILE A 29 2.13 8.36 20.54
CA ILE A 29 2.97 7.75 21.58
C ILE A 29 3.96 6.71 21.07
N ALA A 30 3.88 6.26 19.81
CA ALA A 30 4.86 5.35 19.21
C ALA A 30 6.28 5.92 19.25
N TYR A 31 7.27 5.06 19.18
CA TYR A 31 8.69 5.42 19.19
C TYR A 31 9.27 5.56 17.78
N SER A 32 8.84 4.70 16.86
CA SER A 32 9.36 4.69 15.50
C SER A 32 8.74 5.77 14.60
N SER A 33 9.56 6.31 13.68
CA SER A 33 9.11 7.29 12.67
C SER A 33 8.12 6.67 11.67
N ILE A 34 8.21 5.37 11.41
CA ILE A 34 7.31 4.70 10.48
C ILE A 34 5.85 4.73 10.98
N MET A 35 5.63 4.67 12.29
CA MET A 35 4.28 4.83 12.87
C MET A 35 3.91 6.29 13.06
N LYS A 36 4.86 7.17 13.46
CA LYS A 36 4.60 8.59 13.77
C LYS A 36 4.44 9.46 12.54
N ASP A 37 5.37 9.32 11.58
CA ASP A 37 5.49 10.24 10.45
C ASP A 37 4.90 9.63 9.18
N THR A 38 5.20 8.36 8.93
CA THR A 38 4.68 7.64 7.77
C THR A 38 3.24 7.17 7.99
N MET A 39 2.83 7.00 9.26
CA MET A 39 1.52 6.50 9.68
C MET A 39 1.20 5.11 9.10
N ASP A 40 2.22 4.22 9.06
CA ASP A 40 2.06 2.85 8.55
C ASP A 40 1.38 1.95 9.60
N LEU A 41 0.09 2.18 9.79
CA LEU A 41 -0.74 1.47 10.76
C LEU A 41 -2.23 1.52 10.41
N SER A 42 -2.98 0.61 11.03
CA SER A 42 -4.44 0.59 10.98
C SER A 42 -5.02 0.14 12.32
N ALA A 43 -6.25 0.56 12.58
CA ALA A 43 -7.02 0.12 13.72
C ALA A 43 -8.44 -0.26 13.30
N ALA A 44 -9.00 -1.23 14.01
CA ALA A 44 -10.32 -1.75 13.68
C ALA A 44 -11.02 -2.32 14.92
N ILE A 45 -12.33 -2.54 14.78
CA ILE A 45 -13.18 -3.19 15.76
C ILE A 45 -13.83 -4.39 15.06
N CYS A 46 -13.72 -5.57 15.68
CA CYS A 46 -14.44 -6.76 15.27
C CYS A 46 -15.55 -7.09 16.28
N ASP A 47 -16.61 -7.75 15.80
CA ASP A 47 -17.64 -8.29 16.67
C ASP A 47 -17.11 -9.52 17.47
N ARG A 48 -17.95 -10.09 18.32
CA ARG A 48 -17.58 -11.27 19.14
C ARG A 48 -17.28 -12.53 18.32
N ASN A 49 -17.70 -12.58 17.06
CA ASN A 49 -17.41 -13.68 16.14
C ASN A 49 -16.13 -13.43 15.31
N GLY A 50 -15.48 -12.28 15.52
CA GLY A 50 -14.28 -11.86 14.78
C GLY A 50 -14.56 -11.18 13.44
N LEU A 51 -15.82 -10.87 13.12
CA LEU A 51 -16.16 -10.12 11.91
C LEU A 51 -15.77 -8.65 12.05
N LEU A 52 -15.03 -8.13 11.08
CA LEU A 52 -14.66 -6.71 11.02
C LEU A 52 -15.92 -5.84 10.90
N VAL A 53 -16.20 -4.99 11.88
CA VAL A 53 -17.38 -4.11 11.92
C VAL A 53 -17.02 -2.69 11.52
N ALA A 54 -15.90 -2.17 12.01
CA ALA A 54 -15.44 -0.81 11.72
C ALA A 54 -13.92 -0.77 11.60
N GLN A 55 -13.44 0.11 10.72
CA GLN A 55 -12.03 0.41 10.52
C GLN A 55 -11.83 1.92 10.52
N GLY A 56 -10.76 2.40 11.18
CA GLY A 56 -10.36 3.81 11.15
C GLY A 56 -9.69 4.20 9.84
N HIS A 57 -9.42 5.49 9.68
CA HIS A 57 -8.79 6.09 8.49
C HIS A 57 -7.27 5.81 8.44
N GLY A 58 -6.90 4.53 8.48
CA GLY A 58 -5.52 4.03 8.34
C GLY A 58 -5.21 3.57 6.93
N LEU A 59 -4.33 2.56 6.84
CA LEU A 59 -3.90 2.01 5.55
C LEU A 59 -4.94 1.06 4.95
N PRO A 60 -5.45 1.33 3.75
CA PRO A 60 -6.38 0.42 3.08
C PRO A 60 -5.81 -0.98 2.81
N MET A 61 -4.48 -1.10 2.71
CA MET A 61 -3.82 -2.39 2.47
C MET A 61 -4.00 -3.41 3.61
N HIS A 62 -4.37 -2.97 4.81
CA HIS A 62 -4.59 -3.85 5.97
C HIS A 62 -6.02 -4.41 6.02
N MET A 63 -6.97 -3.79 5.32
CA MET A 63 -8.41 -4.06 5.39
C MET A 63 -8.76 -5.55 5.24
N GLY A 64 -8.26 -6.18 4.20
CA GLY A 64 -8.62 -7.57 3.88
C GLY A 64 -7.77 -8.63 4.59
N SER A 65 -6.76 -8.23 5.38
CA SER A 65 -5.90 -9.15 6.12
C SER A 65 -6.37 -9.38 7.57
N ILE A 66 -7.11 -8.43 8.14
CA ILE A 66 -7.63 -8.55 9.51
C ILE A 66 -8.51 -9.80 9.69
N PRO A 67 -9.45 -10.13 8.77
CA PRO A 67 -10.25 -11.35 8.89
C PRO A 67 -9.43 -12.64 8.95
N ASP A 68 -8.45 -12.80 8.05
CA ASP A 68 -7.61 -14.00 8.00
C ASP A 68 -6.73 -14.14 9.27
N ALA A 69 -6.19 -13.04 9.78
CA ALA A 69 -5.42 -13.00 11.02
C ALA A 69 -6.31 -13.27 12.25
N MET A 70 -7.53 -12.74 12.27
CA MET A 70 -8.51 -13.00 13.33
C MET A 70 -8.94 -14.46 13.36
N GLU A 71 -9.14 -15.07 12.18
CA GLU A 71 -9.45 -16.52 12.08
C GLU A 71 -8.33 -17.36 12.71
N ALA A 72 -7.05 -17.03 12.48
CA ALA A 72 -5.93 -17.71 13.10
C ALA A 72 -5.92 -17.57 14.63
N VAL A 73 -6.26 -16.39 15.16
CA VAL A 73 -6.39 -16.15 16.62
C VAL A 73 -7.53 -16.99 17.21
N LEU A 74 -8.68 -17.00 16.55
CA LEU A 74 -9.84 -17.78 17.00
C LEU A 74 -9.58 -19.29 16.91
N ALA A 75 -8.89 -19.75 15.87
CA ALA A 75 -8.51 -21.17 15.73
C ALA A 75 -7.56 -21.60 16.86
N GLN A 76 -6.62 -20.74 17.29
CA GLN A 76 -5.66 -21.07 18.34
C GLN A 76 -6.27 -20.99 19.73
N PHE A 77 -7.04 -19.95 20.03
CA PHE A 77 -7.49 -19.66 21.40
C PHE A 77 -8.99 -19.91 21.60
N GLY A 78 -9.83 -19.73 20.58
CA GLY A 78 -11.26 -19.96 20.64
C GLY A 78 -11.89 -19.27 21.87
N LYS A 79 -12.55 -20.07 22.73
CA LYS A 79 -13.18 -19.61 23.97
C LYS A 79 -12.20 -19.38 25.14
N ASN A 80 -10.90 -19.66 24.95
CA ASN A 80 -9.88 -19.54 26.01
C ASN A 80 -9.28 -18.13 26.13
N LEU A 81 -9.91 -17.12 25.51
CA LEU A 81 -9.58 -15.72 25.70
C LEU A 81 -10.28 -15.18 26.94
N SER A 82 -9.57 -14.44 27.74
CA SER A 82 -10.02 -13.82 28.99
C SER A 82 -9.90 -12.30 28.95
N GLU A 83 -10.61 -11.64 29.85
CA GLU A 83 -10.42 -10.20 30.08
C GLU A 83 -8.96 -9.90 30.42
N GLY A 84 -8.41 -8.84 29.82
CA GLY A 84 -7.01 -8.45 29.98
C GLY A 84 -6.02 -9.17 29.04
N ASP A 85 -6.44 -10.20 28.32
CA ASP A 85 -5.59 -10.83 27.29
C ASP A 85 -5.28 -9.85 26.13
N VAL A 86 -4.06 -9.96 25.59
CA VAL A 86 -3.66 -9.32 24.34
C VAL A 86 -2.89 -10.33 23.52
N VAL A 87 -3.37 -10.64 22.34
CA VAL A 87 -2.75 -11.59 21.41
C VAL A 87 -2.04 -10.84 20.31
N ILE A 88 -0.84 -11.28 19.93
CA ILE A 88 -0.12 -10.78 18.75
C ILE A 88 0.18 -11.91 17.77
N LEU A 89 0.34 -11.55 16.50
CA LEU A 89 0.89 -12.40 15.45
C LEU A 89 1.51 -11.54 14.34
N ASN A 90 2.42 -12.13 13.56
CA ASN A 90 2.91 -11.50 12.33
C ASN A 90 3.15 -12.51 11.19
N ASP A 91 2.99 -13.81 11.45
CA ASP A 91 3.29 -14.85 10.47
C ASP A 91 2.38 -14.76 9.23
N PRO A 92 2.93 -14.53 8.02
CA PRO A 92 2.17 -14.45 6.77
C PRO A 92 1.36 -15.71 6.42
N TYR A 93 1.79 -16.86 6.93
CA TYR A 93 1.12 -18.14 6.72
C TYR A 93 0.05 -18.46 7.79
N HIS A 94 -0.13 -17.56 8.76
CA HIS A 94 -1.21 -17.56 9.75
C HIS A 94 -2.07 -16.28 9.64
N GLY A 95 -2.32 -15.80 8.43
CA GLY A 95 -3.18 -14.64 8.19
C GLY A 95 -2.47 -13.29 8.24
N GLY A 96 -1.19 -13.23 8.64
CA GLY A 96 -0.37 -12.03 8.54
C GLY A 96 -0.05 -11.64 7.10
N MET A 97 0.68 -10.55 6.92
CA MET A 97 1.04 -10.05 5.58
C MET A 97 2.52 -10.18 5.28
N HIS A 98 3.39 -9.71 6.16
CA HIS A 98 4.83 -9.92 6.25
C HIS A 98 5.28 -9.65 7.69
N LEU A 99 6.48 -10.10 8.05
CA LEU A 99 6.90 -10.11 9.45
C LEU A 99 6.91 -8.74 10.15
N PRO A 100 7.27 -7.61 9.50
CA PRO A 100 7.21 -6.31 10.15
C PRO A 100 5.80 -5.84 10.54
N ASP A 101 4.72 -6.34 9.92
CA ASP A 101 3.35 -6.00 10.28
C ASP A 101 2.91 -6.86 11.47
N ILE A 102 2.96 -6.31 12.69
CA ILE A 102 2.48 -7.00 13.89
C ILE A 102 1.01 -6.67 14.08
N PHE A 103 0.19 -7.70 14.00
CA PHE A 103 -1.23 -7.66 14.36
C PHE A 103 -1.37 -7.84 15.87
N MET A 104 -2.25 -7.06 16.46
CA MET A 104 -2.60 -7.14 17.89
C MET A 104 -4.11 -7.21 18.03
N PHE A 105 -4.57 -8.15 18.86
CA PHE A 105 -5.98 -8.40 19.16
C PHE A 105 -6.20 -8.38 20.65
N LYS A 106 -7.13 -7.53 21.10
CA LYS A 106 -7.55 -7.46 22.49
C LYS A 106 -9.04 -7.77 22.57
N PRO A 107 -9.46 -8.86 23.24
CA PRO A 107 -10.87 -9.10 23.51
C PRO A 107 -11.43 -8.01 24.44
N ILE A 108 -12.64 -7.57 24.16
CA ILE A 108 -13.38 -6.56 24.92
C ILE A 108 -14.51 -7.24 25.66
N PHE A 109 -14.47 -7.19 27.00
CA PHE A 109 -15.47 -7.76 27.87
C PHE A 109 -16.27 -6.67 28.60
N THR A 110 -17.55 -6.97 28.89
CA THR A 110 -18.39 -6.21 29.79
C THR A 110 -19.09 -7.21 30.70
N ASP A 111 -18.89 -7.08 32.01
CA ASP A 111 -19.46 -8.00 33.02
C ASP A 111 -19.24 -9.49 32.69
N GLY A 112 -18.04 -9.82 32.18
CA GLY A 112 -17.67 -11.19 31.80
C GLY A 112 -18.23 -11.66 30.46
N TYR A 113 -18.99 -10.83 29.73
CA TYR A 113 -19.53 -11.13 28.41
C TYR A 113 -18.63 -10.55 27.32
N LEU A 114 -18.18 -11.36 26.35
CA LEU A 114 -17.37 -10.93 25.23
C LEU A 114 -18.23 -10.15 24.23
N ILE A 115 -17.89 -8.87 24.02
CA ILE A 115 -18.56 -7.97 23.08
C ILE A 115 -17.92 -8.05 21.68
N GLY A 116 -16.59 -8.09 21.63
CA GLY A 116 -15.84 -8.05 20.38
C GLY A 116 -14.35 -7.93 20.63
N TYR A 117 -13.63 -7.43 19.61
CA TYR A 117 -12.17 -7.31 19.65
C TYR A 117 -11.73 -5.95 19.16
N ALA A 118 -10.80 -5.32 19.89
CA ALA A 118 -9.98 -4.24 19.38
C ALA A 118 -8.83 -4.84 18.56
N VAL A 119 -8.58 -4.29 17.37
CA VAL A 119 -7.51 -4.73 16.48
C VAL A 119 -6.61 -3.56 16.13
N SER A 120 -5.30 -3.73 16.29
CA SER A 120 -4.27 -2.81 15.82
C SER A 120 -3.30 -3.56 14.92
N VAL A 121 -3.01 -3.00 13.75
CA VAL A 121 -1.97 -3.50 12.84
C VAL A 121 -0.98 -2.39 12.65
N ALA A 122 0.30 -2.64 12.93
CA ALA A 122 1.32 -1.63 12.77
C ALA A 122 2.61 -2.21 12.20
N HIS A 123 3.22 -1.46 11.27
CA HIS A 123 4.50 -1.81 10.69
C HIS A 123 5.63 -1.43 11.64
N HIS A 124 6.33 -2.43 12.19
CA HIS A 124 7.52 -2.23 13.02
C HIS A 124 8.76 -1.95 12.17
N ASN A 125 9.63 -1.10 12.69
CA ASN A 125 10.81 -0.63 11.96
C ASN A 125 11.81 -1.76 11.68
N ASP A 126 11.94 -2.72 12.61
CA ASP A 126 12.83 -3.88 12.50
C ASP A 126 12.27 -5.05 13.33
N VAL A 127 12.21 -6.22 12.74
CA VAL A 127 11.83 -7.48 13.40
C VAL A 127 12.95 -8.53 13.31
N GLY A 128 14.20 -8.07 13.13
CA GLY A 128 15.38 -8.91 12.96
C GLY A 128 15.62 -9.35 11.52
N GLY A 129 16.10 -10.56 11.36
CA GLY A 129 16.46 -11.10 10.04
C GLY A 129 17.85 -10.62 9.52
N ARG A 130 18.16 -11.01 8.28
CA ARG A 130 19.50 -10.83 7.70
C ARG A 130 19.87 -9.37 7.35
N VAL A 131 18.88 -8.50 7.19
CA VAL A 131 19.11 -7.09 6.84
C VAL A 131 18.38 -6.13 7.78
N PRO A 132 18.92 -4.91 7.98
CA PRO A 132 18.23 -3.85 8.70
C PRO A 132 16.88 -3.51 8.05
N GLY A 133 15.81 -3.39 8.86
CA GLY A 133 14.46 -3.09 8.39
C GLY A 133 13.70 -4.30 7.82
N SER A 134 14.28 -5.52 7.91
CA SER A 134 13.60 -6.80 7.70
C SER A 134 12.84 -6.93 6.36
N SER A 135 13.32 -6.31 5.27
CA SER A 135 12.53 -6.21 4.02
C SER A 135 13.35 -6.45 2.75
N ALA A 136 14.40 -7.29 2.83
CA ALA A 136 15.22 -7.61 1.66
C ALA A 136 14.41 -8.32 0.57
N ALA A 137 14.42 -7.78 -0.64
CA ALA A 137 13.75 -8.40 -1.80
C ALA A 137 14.47 -9.67 -2.28
N ASP A 138 15.75 -9.80 -1.99
CA ASP A 138 16.62 -10.92 -2.34
C ASP A 138 16.71 -12.01 -1.25
N SER A 139 15.82 -12.01 -0.26
CA SER A 139 15.62 -13.16 0.63
C SER A 139 14.92 -14.29 -0.12
N THR A 140 15.32 -15.54 0.17
CA THR A 140 14.84 -16.74 -0.54
C THR A 140 13.92 -17.62 0.28
N GLU A 141 13.86 -17.37 1.58
CA GLU A 141 12.94 -18.04 2.50
C GLU A 141 12.60 -17.14 3.68
N ILE A 142 11.43 -17.35 4.25
CA ILE A 142 10.90 -16.49 5.32
C ILE A 142 11.77 -16.47 6.59
N TYR A 143 12.55 -17.52 6.85
CA TYR A 143 13.46 -17.59 8.01
C TYR A 143 14.58 -16.54 7.98
N GLN A 144 14.87 -15.98 6.82
CA GLN A 144 15.83 -14.90 6.64
C GLN A 144 15.27 -13.52 6.97
N GLU A 145 13.95 -13.39 7.11
CA GLU A 145 13.23 -12.11 7.16
C GLU A 145 13.04 -11.55 8.57
N GLY A 146 13.15 -12.38 9.60
CA GLY A 146 13.02 -11.95 10.99
C GLY A 146 12.27 -12.94 11.88
N ILE A 147 11.89 -12.46 13.07
CA ILE A 147 11.15 -13.27 14.02
C ILE A 147 9.73 -13.53 13.52
N ARG A 148 9.33 -14.80 13.54
CA ARG A 148 7.97 -15.24 13.19
C ARG A 148 7.18 -15.50 14.46
N LEU A 149 6.03 -14.87 14.56
CA LEU A 149 5.11 -14.98 15.70
C LEU A 149 3.79 -15.62 15.22
N PRO A 150 3.52 -16.87 15.63
CA PRO A 150 2.16 -17.40 15.54
C PRO A 150 1.26 -16.62 16.49
N PRO A 151 -0.09 -16.83 16.48
CA PRO A 151 -0.93 -16.25 17.51
C PRO A 151 -0.42 -16.61 18.92
N VAL A 152 0.03 -15.60 19.68
CA VAL A 152 0.61 -15.76 21.01
C VAL A 152 0.17 -14.62 21.92
N LYS A 153 -0.06 -14.92 23.22
CA LYS A 153 -0.45 -13.91 24.21
C LYS A 153 0.76 -13.05 24.58
N LEU A 154 0.69 -11.76 24.28
CA LEU A 154 1.62 -10.74 24.76
C LEU A 154 1.29 -10.33 26.21
N TYR A 155 -0.01 -10.33 26.55
CA TYR A 155 -0.53 -10.18 27.91
C TYR A 155 -1.52 -11.32 28.17
N GLU A 156 -1.46 -11.87 29.37
CA GLU A 156 -2.41 -12.85 29.87
C GLU A 156 -3.10 -12.32 31.13
N ARG A 157 -4.41 -12.09 31.04
CA ARG A 157 -5.25 -11.54 32.12
C ARG A 157 -4.70 -10.22 32.72
N GLY A 158 -4.12 -9.38 31.84
CA GLY A 158 -3.55 -8.09 32.21
C GLY A 158 -2.06 -8.13 32.59
N GLU A 159 -1.49 -9.31 32.82
CA GLU A 159 -0.08 -9.48 33.13
C GLU A 159 0.77 -9.65 31.86
N PRO A 160 1.90 -8.95 31.73
CA PRO A 160 2.78 -9.05 30.59
C PRO A 160 3.47 -10.41 30.51
N ASN A 161 3.64 -10.94 29.31
CA ASN A 161 4.48 -12.11 29.06
C ASN A 161 5.95 -11.68 28.96
N ASP A 162 6.62 -11.56 30.12
CA ASP A 162 8.02 -11.11 30.20
C ASP A 162 8.97 -11.95 29.34
N ALA A 163 8.73 -13.26 29.22
CA ALA A 163 9.58 -14.12 28.40
C ALA A 163 9.48 -13.72 26.91
N LEU A 164 8.27 -13.44 26.43
CA LEU A 164 8.05 -12.99 25.05
C LEU A 164 8.67 -11.61 24.79
N PHE A 165 8.48 -10.65 25.70
CA PHE A 165 9.12 -9.33 25.57
C PHE A 165 10.64 -9.42 25.52
N ARG A 166 11.26 -10.27 26.35
CA ARG A 166 12.71 -10.51 26.32
C ARG A 166 13.19 -11.18 25.04
N ILE A 167 12.43 -12.13 24.49
CA ILE A 167 12.73 -12.78 23.23
C ILE A 167 12.65 -11.74 22.09
N LEU A 168 11.60 -10.93 22.04
CA LEU A 168 11.45 -9.90 21.03
C LEU A 168 12.60 -8.89 21.06
N ALA A 169 12.89 -8.35 22.26
CA ALA A 169 13.97 -7.37 22.45
C ALA A 169 15.35 -7.90 22.01
N LEU A 170 15.63 -9.20 22.24
CA LEU A 170 16.91 -9.80 21.88
C LEU A 170 17.05 -10.04 20.36
N ASN A 171 15.94 -10.18 19.62
CA ASN A 171 15.97 -10.56 18.21
C ASN A 171 15.88 -9.37 17.24
N VAL A 172 15.79 -8.13 17.74
CA VAL A 172 15.68 -6.91 16.94
C VAL A 172 16.86 -5.97 17.20
N ARG A 173 17.14 -5.10 16.21
CA ARG A 173 18.24 -4.13 16.29
C ARG A 173 17.91 -2.90 17.14
N LEU A 174 16.62 -2.61 17.31
CA LEU A 174 16.10 -1.43 18.03
C LEU A 174 15.09 -1.87 19.11
N PRO A 175 15.55 -2.49 20.20
CA PRO A 175 14.67 -3.10 21.22
C PRO A 175 13.75 -2.10 21.92
N ASP A 176 14.23 -0.89 22.20
CA ASP A 176 13.43 0.15 22.84
C ASP A 176 12.29 0.62 21.94
N ALA A 177 12.57 0.77 20.63
CA ALA A 177 11.53 1.13 19.64
C ALA A 177 10.49 0.01 19.52
N MET A 178 10.92 -1.26 19.41
CA MET A 178 10.01 -2.41 19.37
C MET A 178 9.08 -2.44 20.59
N THR A 179 9.64 -2.32 21.77
CA THR A 179 8.86 -2.36 23.02
C THR A 179 7.91 -1.17 23.12
N GLY A 180 8.39 0.05 22.83
CA GLY A 180 7.59 1.26 22.85
C GLY A 180 6.43 1.23 21.85
N ASP A 181 6.67 0.72 20.65
CA ASP A 181 5.65 0.60 19.61
C ASP A 181 4.59 -0.46 19.95
N LEU A 182 4.98 -1.61 20.53
CA LEU A 182 4.03 -2.59 21.07
C LEU A 182 3.16 -1.99 22.20
N GLN A 183 3.75 -1.21 23.09
CA GLN A 183 2.99 -0.51 24.15
C GLN A 183 2.01 0.52 23.56
N ALA A 184 2.39 1.19 22.47
CA ALA A 184 1.50 2.11 21.77
C ALA A 184 0.28 1.38 21.18
N GLN A 185 0.47 0.20 20.58
CA GLN A 185 -0.64 -0.63 20.09
C GLN A 185 -1.53 -1.13 21.25
N VAL A 186 -0.96 -1.53 22.38
CA VAL A 186 -1.73 -1.91 23.60
C VAL A 186 -2.58 -0.74 24.08
N ALA A 187 -2.01 0.46 24.15
CA ALA A 187 -2.75 1.66 24.56
C ALA A 187 -3.91 1.97 23.59
N ALA A 188 -3.69 1.83 22.30
CA ALA A 188 -4.76 1.98 21.30
C ALA A 188 -5.90 0.96 21.50
N CYS A 189 -5.56 -0.30 21.77
CA CYS A 189 -6.59 -1.31 22.07
C CYS A 189 -7.38 -1.01 23.35
N ARG A 190 -6.76 -0.39 24.36
CA ARG A 190 -7.46 0.07 25.57
C ARG A 190 -8.41 1.25 25.30
N ILE A 191 -8.07 2.12 24.33
CA ILE A 191 -8.98 3.17 23.87
C ILE A 191 -10.25 2.56 23.26
N ALA A 192 -10.10 1.55 22.40
CA ALA A 192 -11.26 0.85 21.85
C ALA A 192 -12.11 0.17 22.93
N GLU A 193 -11.46 -0.51 23.89
CA GLU A 193 -12.17 -1.14 25.02
C GLU A 193 -13.02 -0.13 25.78
N ARG A 194 -12.46 1.04 26.11
CA ARG A 194 -13.19 2.13 26.76
C ARG A 194 -14.36 2.61 25.90
N GLY A 195 -14.13 2.95 24.61
CA GLY A 195 -15.16 3.47 23.71
C GLY A 195 -16.30 2.47 23.49
N ILE A 196 -16.00 1.18 23.32
CA ILE A 196 -17.03 0.14 23.19
C ILE A 196 -17.82 -0.02 24.50
N ASN A 197 -17.17 0.00 25.68
CA ASN A 197 -17.87 -0.08 26.96
C ASN A 197 -18.76 1.15 27.23
N GLU A 198 -18.38 2.34 26.77
CA GLU A 198 -19.23 3.53 26.80
C GLU A 198 -20.49 3.35 25.91
N LEU A 199 -20.33 2.75 24.72
CA LEU A 199 -21.47 2.42 23.86
C LEU A 199 -22.38 1.35 24.48
N VAL A 200 -21.81 0.34 25.12
CA VAL A 200 -22.58 -0.67 25.90
C VAL A 200 -23.34 -0.02 27.05
N ALA A 201 -22.71 0.84 27.83
CA ALA A 201 -23.37 1.56 28.94
C ALA A 201 -24.55 2.40 28.46
N ARG A 202 -24.44 3.00 27.26
CA ARG A 202 -25.48 3.87 26.68
C ARG A 202 -26.63 3.08 26.04
N PHE A 203 -26.34 1.98 25.37
CA PHE A 203 -27.31 1.30 24.49
C PHE A 203 -27.65 -0.13 24.91
N GLY A 204 -26.80 -0.73 25.77
CA GLY A 204 -26.89 -2.14 26.16
C GLY A 204 -26.32 -3.10 25.11
N VAL A 205 -25.82 -4.25 25.57
CA VAL A 205 -25.22 -5.28 24.72
C VAL A 205 -26.13 -5.76 23.58
N PRO A 206 -27.43 -6.13 23.82
CA PRO A 206 -28.27 -6.65 22.76
C PRO A 206 -28.53 -5.64 21.63
N GLN A 207 -28.50 -4.36 21.95
CA GLN A 207 -28.71 -3.33 20.93
C GLN A 207 -27.42 -3.11 20.12
N LEU A 208 -26.27 -3.08 20.76
CA LEU A 208 -24.98 -2.94 20.08
C LEU A 208 -24.72 -4.10 19.10
N GLU A 209 -25.04 -5.34 19.48
CA GLU A 209 -24.93 -6.49 18.57
C GLU A 209 -25.86 -6.37 17.35
N ARG A 210 -27.08 -5.88 17.54
CA ARG A 210 -27.99 -5.59 16.41
C ARG A 210 -27.43 -4.51 15.49
N ASP A 211 -26.85 -3.45 16.07
CA ASP A 211 -26.24 -2.36 15.31
C ASP A 211 -25.02 -2.85 14.49
N PHE A 212 -24.21 -3.75 15.05
CA PHE A 212 -23.12 -4.40 14.31
C PHE A 212 -23.63 -5.20 13.11
N ALA A 213 -24.65 -6.04 13.32
CA ALA A 213 -25.25 -6.82 12.25
C ALA A 213 -25.84 -5.92 11.15
N GLU A 214 -26.56 -4.85 11.53
CA GLU A 214 -27.14 -3.91 10.57
C GLU A 214 -26.10 -3.15 9.75
N LEU A 215 -24.95 -2.77 10.36
CA LEU A 215 -23.81 -2.17 9.65
C LEU A 215 -23.21 -3.12 8.61
N LEU A 216 -23.07 -4.39 8.95
CA LEU A 216 -22.56 -5.40 8.03
C LEU A 216 -23.53 -5.60 6.85
N ASP A 217 -24.83 -5.73 7.13
CA ASP A 217 -25.87 -5.91 6.12
C ASP A 217 -26.01 -4.66 5.23
N TYR A 218 -25.85 -3.47 5.80
CA TYR A 218 -25.81 -2.22 5.02
C TYR A 218 -24.65 -2.22 4.03
N SER A 219 -23.44 -2.53 4.48
CA SER A 219 -22.27 -2.55 3.62
C SER A 219 -22.36 -3.61 2.53
N GLU A 220 -22.95 -4.77 2.81
CA GLU A 220 -23.24 -5.79 1.81
C GLU A 220 -24.22 -5.29 0.74
N ARG A 221 -25.34 -4.68 1.15
CA ARG A 221 -26.32 -4.11 0.19
C ARG A 221 -25.68 -3.10 -0.75
N GLU A 222 -24.82 -2.21 -0.23
CA GLU A 222 -24.14 -1.20 -1.05
C GLU A 222 -23.06 -1.81 -1.94
N ALA A 223 -22.35 -2.85 -1.47
CA ALA A 223 -21.40 -3.60 -2.30
C ALA A 223 -22.12 -4.29 -3.48
N ARG A 224 -23.22 -4.99 -3.21
CA ARG A 224 -24.06 -5.62 -4.23
C ARG A 224 -24.62 -4.61 -5.23
N ARG A 225 -25.11 -3.46 -4.74
CA ARG A 225 -25.58 -2.36 -5.59
C ARG A 225 -24.47 -1.86 -6.52
N THR A 226 -23.26 -1.69 -5.99
CA THR A 226 -22.10 -1.26 -6.78
C THR A 226 -21.73 -2.29 -7.83
N ILE A 227 -21.64 -3.57 -7.46
CA ILE A 227 -21.32 -4.65 -8.40
C ILE A 227 -22.38 -4.73 -9.51
N ARG A 228 -23.66 -4.65 -9.18
CA ARG A 228 -24.77 -4.62 -10.17
C ARG A 228 -24.65 -3.46 -11.17
N SER A 229 -23.98 -2.37 -10.83
CA SER A 229 -23.73 -1.24 -11.74
C SER A 229 -22.60 -1.49 -12.76
N ILE A 230 -21.88 -2.59 -12.62
CA ILE A 230 -20.85 -3.03 -13.55
C ILE A 230 -21.50 -4.01 -14.53
N PRO A 231 -21.32 -3.88 -15.85
CA PRO A 231 -21.87 -4.83 -16.81
C PRO A 231 -21.43 -6.27 -16.51
N ASP A 232 -22.34 -7.23 -16.63
CA ASP A 232 -22.02 -8.65 -16.54
C ASP A 232 -21.02 -9.04 -17.62
N GLY A 233 -20.04 -9.86 -17.28
CA GLY A 233 -19.02 -10.29 -18.21
C GLY A 233 -17.76 -10.84 -17.58
N THR A 234 -16.82 -11.19 -18.43
CA THR A 234 -15.49 -11.68 -18.06
C THR A 234 -14.43 -10.75 -18.64
N TYR A 235 -13.66 -10.12 -17.77
CA TYR A 235 -12.68 -9.11 -18.12
C TYR A 235 -11.30 -9.57 -17.68
N THR A 236 -10.34 -9.60 -18.60
CA THR A 236 -9.00 -10.12 -18.33
C THR A 236 -7.93 -9.07 -18.66
N PHE A 237 -6.94 -8.96 -17.78
CA PHE A 237 -5.77 -8.11 -18.01
C PHE A 237 -4.51 -8.79 -17.47
N SER A 238 -3.37 -8.46 -18.07
CA SER A 238 -2.06 -8.98 -17.66
C SER A 238 -1.03 -7.85 -17.65
N ASP A 239 -0.10 -7.92 -16.71
CA ASP A 239 1.08 -7.06 -16.61
C ASP A 239 2.25 -7.88 -16.08
N PHE A 240 3.45 -7.31 -15.98
CA PHE A 240 4.65 -8.03 -15.57
C PHE A 240 5.37 -7.29 -14.46
N LEU A 241 5.96 -8.02 -13.53
CA LEU A 241 7.06 -7.54 -12.70
C LEU A 241 8.36 -7.72 -13.45
N ASP A 242 9.36 -6.86 -13.18
CA ASP A 242 10.63 -6.89 -13.91
C ASP A 242 11.43 -8.18 -13.61
N ASP A 243 11.53 -8.56 -12.33
CA ASP A 243 12.24 -9.74 -11.83
C ASP A 243 11.89 -10.01 -10.35
N ASP A 244 12.43 -11.07 -9.74
CA ASP A 244 12.21 -11.42 -8.33
C ASP A 244 13.31 -10.89 -7.37
N GLY A 245 14.32 -10.19 -7.88
CA GLY A 245 15.46 -9.70 -7.10
C GLY A 245 16.55 -10.74 -6.82
N VAL A 246 16.33 -12.01 -7.18
CA VAL A 246 17.29 -13.11 -7.12
C VAL A 246 17.70 -13.55 -8.52
N THR A 247 16.70 -13.79 -9.37
CA THR A 247 16.90 -14.09 -10.79
C THR A 247 16.53 -12.84 -11.59
N LEU A 248 17.58 -12.10 -11.97
CA LEU A 248 17.42 -10.82 -12.64
C LEU A 248 16.99 -10.99 -14.11
N ASP A 249 16.35 -9.95 -14.68
CA ASP A 249 15.96 -9.86 -16.09
C ASP A 249 15.02 -10.99 -16.55
N GLN A 250 14.23 -11.57 -15.63
CA GLN A 250 13.19 -12.55 -15.94
C GLN A 250 11.82 -11.99 -15.58
N PRO A 251 11.05 -11.48 -16.55
CA PRO A 251 9.73 -10.94 -16.32
C PRO A 251 8.78 -11.97 -15.71
N ILE A 252 8.03 -11.54 -14.69
CA ILE A 252 7.12 -12.38 -13.94
C ILE A 252 5.69 -11.97 -14.27
N PRO A 253 4.91 -12.82 -14.98
CA PRO A 253 3.56 -12.48 -15.38
C PRO A 253 2.59 -12.46 -14.19
N LEU A 254 1.76 -11.43 -14.16
CA LEU A 254 0.60 -11.30 -13.29
C LEU A 254 -0.65 -11.18 -14.16
N ARG A 255 -1.69 -11.94 -13.84
CA ARG A 255 -2.94 -11.94 -14.58
C ARG A 255 -4.13 -11.95 -13.64
N ALA A 256 -5.12 -11.14 -13.95
CA ALA A 256 -6.42 -11.18 -13.28
C ALA A 256 -7.53 -11.37 -14.32
N THR A 257 -8.46 -12.26 -13.99
CA THR A 257 -9.75 -12.41 -14.67
C THR A 257 -10.84 -12.01 -13.70
N VAL A 258 -11.54 -10.92 -14.00
CA VAL A 258 -12.67 -10.42 -13.22
C VAL A 258 -13.96 -10.90 -13.87
N VAL A 259 -14.76 -11.66 -13.14
CA VAL A 259 -16.08 -12.14 -13.57
C VAL A 259 -17.13 -11.39 -12.77
N VAL A 260 -18.02 -10.70 -13.46
CA VAL A 260 -19.18 -10.03 -12.87
C VAL A 260 -20.44 -10.76 -13.30
N GLN A 261 -21.24 -11.19 -12.32
CA GLN A 261 -22.49 -11.91 -12.54
C GLN A 261 -23.56 -11.42 -11.57
N GLY A 262 -24.44 -10.55 -12.05
CA GLY A 262 -25.49 -9.93 -11.25
C GLY A 262 -24.94 -9.07 -10.11
N GLU A 263 -24.92 -9.58 -8.89
CA GLU A 263 -24.48 -8.88 -7.66
C GLU A 263 -23.20 -9.47 -7.06
N GLU A 264 -22.59 -10.44 -7.75
CA GLU A 264 -21.40 -11.13 -7.31
C GLU A 264 -20.22 -10.79 -8.23
N LEU A 265 -19.02 -10.63 -7.63
CA LEU A 265 -17.79 -10.36 -8.34
C LEU A 265 -16.73 -11.39 -7.92
N THR A 266 -16.16 -12.07 -8.91
CA THR A 266 -15.04 -13.02 -8.70
C THR A 266 -13.78 -12.48 -9.35
N VAL A 267 -12.68 -12.48 -8.62
CA VAL A 267 -11.34 -12.21 -9.16
C VAL A 267 -10.55 -13.51 -9.14
N ASP A 268 -10.28 -14.04 -10.32
CA ASP A 268 -9.46 -15.23 -10.53
C ASP A 268 -8.03 -14.82 -10.95
N LEU A 269 -7.04 -15.26 -10.19
CA LEU A 269 -5.62 -14.96 -10.38
C LEU A 269 -4.83 -16.17 -10.88
N SER A 270 -5.49 -17.23 -11.33
CA SER A 270 -4.88 -18.50 -11.75
C SER A 270 -3.87 -18.38 -12.89
N GLY A 271 -3.94 -17.29 -13.67
CA GLY A 271 -2.99 -17.01 -14.76
C GLY A 271 -1.69 -16.33 -14.32
N SER A 272 -1.51 -16.06 -13.03
CA SER A 272 -0.30 -15.46 -12.49
C SER A 272 0.81 -16.51 -12.31
N SER A 273 2.07 -16.04 -12.26
CA SER A 273 3.26 -16.88 -12.09
C SER A 273 3.15 -17.84 -10.88
N PRO A 274 3.80 -19.01 -10.93
CA PRO A 274 4.16 -19.74 -9.71
C PRO A 274 4.90 -18.86 -8.71
N GLN A 275 4.97 -19.28 -7.43
CA GLN A 275 5.81 -18.59 -6.45
C GLN A 275 7.27 -18.53 -6.92
N VAL A 276 7.96 -17.45 -6.58
CA VAL A 276 9.33 -17.16 -6.98
C VAL A 276 10.29 -17.30 -5.81
N ASN A 277 11.60 -17.35 -6.10
CA ASN A 277 12.64 -17.47 -5.09
C ASN A 277 12.79 -16.19 -4.26
N GLY A 278 12.68 -15.01 -4.90
CA GLY A 278 12.80 -13.73 -4.21
C GLY A 278 11.60 -13.42 -3.31
N ALA A 279 11.78 -12.46 -2.41
CA ALA A 279 10.83 -12.13 -1.35
C ALA A 279 9.62 -11.29 -1.81
N ILE A 280 9.33 -11.27 -3.09
CA ILE A 280 8.18 -10.54 -3.66
C ILE A 280 6.89 -11.37 -3.69
N ASN A 281 6.89 -12.61 -3.18
CA ASN A 281 5.67 -13.39 -3.05
C ASN A 281 4.66 -12.67 -2.16
N SER A 282 3.39 -12.66 -2.56
CA SER A 282 2.32 -11.95 -1.87
C SER A 282 1.34 -12.94 -1.26
N THR A 283 1.15 -12.90 0.05
CA THR A 283 0.24 -13.82 0.73
C THR A 283 -1.22 -13.58 0.34
N LEU A 284 -2.05 -14.61 0.46
CA LEU A 284 -3.46 -14.54 0.10
C LEU A 284 -4.21 -13.45 0.86
N SER A 285 -3.93 -13.27 2.15
CA SER A 285 -4.50 -12.21 2.99
C SER A 285 -4.22 -10.81 2.41
N TYR A 286 -2.97 -10.56 1.99
CA TYR A 286 -2.57 -9.30 1.37
C TYR A 286 -3.18 -9.11 -0.02
N VAL A 287 -3.31 -10.17 -0.80
CA VAL A 287 -3.95 -10.15 -2.14
C VAL A 287 -5.45 -9.87 -2.02
N LYS A 288 -6.16 -10.55 -1.09
CA LYS A 288 -7.57 -10.25 -0.78
C LYS A 288 -7.78 -8.78 -0.46
N SER A 289 -6.90 -8.20 0.37
CA SER A 289 -6.93 -6.77 0.66
C SER A 289 -6.85 -5.90 -0.60
N GLY A 290 -6.02 -6.28 -1.59
CA GLY A 290 -5.92 -5.59 -2.87
C GLY A 290 -7.20 -5.67 -3.70
N VAL A 291 -7.83 -6.84 -3.74
CA VAL A 291 -9.11 -7.04 -4.43
C VAL A 291 -10.21 -6.21 -3.79
N TYR A 292 -10.36 -6.29 -2.47
CA TYR A 292 -11.36 -5.50 -1.73
C TYR A 292 -11.13 -3.99 -1.91
N PHE A 293 -9.87 -3.55 -1.82
CA PHE A 293 -9.52 -2.15 -2.09
C PHE A 293 -9.97 -1.71 -3.50
N THR A 294 -9.71 -2.52 -4.53
CA THR A 294 -10.09 -2.19 -5.91
C THR A 294 -11.60 -2.00 -6.05
N VAL A 295 -12.40 -2.95 -5.53
CA VAL A 295 -13.86 -2.84 -5.57
C VAL A 295 -14.33 -1.65 -4.73
N ARG A 296 -13.70 -1.40 -3.57
CA ARG A 296 -14.04 -0.26 -2.71
C ARG A 296 -13.87 1.09 -3.41
N THR A 297 -12.89 1.24 -4.30
CA THR A 297 -12.69 2.48 -5.08
C THR A 297 -13.83 2.77 -6.07
N LEU A 298 -14.69 1.79 -6.34
CA LEU A 298 -15.87 1.92 -7.20
C LEU A 298 -17.14 2.27 -6.42
N MET A 299 -17.08 2.31 -5.08
CA MET A 299 -18.22 2.60 -4.20
C MET A 299 -18.25 4.07 -3.77
N ASP A 300 -19.39 4.50 -3.26
CA ASP A 300 -19.49 5.80 -2.61
C ASP A 300 -18.65 5.83 -1.31
N SER A 301 -18.14 7.02 -0.96
CA SER A 301 -17.20 7.19 0.15
C SER A 301 -17.80 6.84 1.52
N ASP A 302 -19.10 6.99 1.69
CA ASP A 302 -19.77 6.90 2.99
C ASP A 302 -20.08 5.46 3.45
N VAL A 303 -19.82 4.47 2.59
CA VAL A 303 -19.98 3.06 2.96
C VAL A 303 -18.83 2.63 3.87
N PRO A 304 -19.09 2.06 5.07
CA PRO A 304 -18.03 1.63 5.96
C PRO A 304 -17.24 0.43 5.41
N ASN A 305 -15.94 0.41 5.71
CA ASN A 305 -15.07 -0.71 5.40
C ASN A 305 -15.26 -1.79 6.48
N ASN A 306 -15.98 -2.87 6.16
CA ASN A 306 -16.26 -3.94 7.10
C ASN A 306 -16.49 -5.28 6.39
N ALA A 307 -16.69 -6.35 7.17
CA ALA A 307 -16.86 -7.71 6.64
C ALA A 307 -18.12 -7.88 5.76
N GLY A 308 -19.15 -7.05 5.93
CA GLY A 308 -20.33 -7.07 5.07
C GLY A 308 -20.01 -6.73 3.62
N PHE A 309 -19.14 -5.76 3.42
CA PHE A 309 -18.66 -5.37 2.10
C PHE A 309 -17.94 -6.53 1.37
N PHE A 310 -17.27 -7.43 2.09
CA PHE A 310 -16.51 -8.54 1.47
C PHE A 310 -17.39 -9.67 0.96
N ARG A 311 -18.61 -9.82 1.48
CA ARG A 311 -19.50 -10.98 1.23
C ARG A 311 -19.74 -11.28 -0.27
N PRO A 312 -20.04 -10.30 -1.14
CA PRO A 312 -20.26 -10.54 -2.57
C PRO A 312 -18.99 -10.58 -3.43
N ILE A 313 -17.79 -10.57 -2.81
CA ILE A 313 -16.51 -10.49 -3.52
C ILE A 313 -15.71 -11.77 -3.26
N HIS A 314 -15.47 -12.54 -4.32
CA HIS A 314 -14.77 -13.81 -4.26
C HIS A 314 -13.37 -13.70 -4.85
N VAL A 315 -12.37 -14.25 -4.16
CA VAL A 315 -10.97 -14.24 -4.59
C VAL A 315 -10.47 -15.66 -4.76
N HIS A 316 -10.04 -15.99 -5.97
CA HIS A 316 -9.40 -17.25 -6.26
C HIS A 316 -7.92 -17.03 -6.64
N ALA A 317 -7.01 -17.62 -5.86
CA ALA A 317 -5.58 -17.62 -6.11
C ALA A 317 -5.02 -19.03 -5.81
N PRO A 318 -4.47 -19.72 -6.81
CA PRO A 318 -3.97 -21.08 -6.63
C PRO A 318 -2.82 -21.13 -5.61
N LEU A 319 -2.88 -22.10 -4.71
CA LEU A 319 -1.81 -22.33 -3.74
C LEU A 319 -0.51 -22.72 -4.44
N GLY A 320 0.58 -22.03 -4.09
CA GLY A 320 1.90 -22.16 -4.74
C GLY A 320 2.10 -21.20 -5.90
N SER A 321 1.20 -20.25 -6.11
CA SER A 321 1.41 -19.10 -6.99
C SER A 321 2.08 -17.94 -6.24
N ILE A 322 2.61 -16.96 -6.98
CA ILE A 322 3.20 -15.73 -6.42
C ILE A 322 2.20 -14.91 -5.58
N VAL A 323 0.91 -15.11 -5.79
CA VAL A 323 -0.21 -14.44 -5.10
C VAL A 323 -0.84 -15.28 -3.99
N ASN A 324 -0.35 -16.49 -3.77
CA ASN A 324 -0.72 -17.41 -2.68
C ASN A 324 0.39 -18.45 -2.47
N PRO A 325 1.58 -18.02 -1.99
CA PRO A 325 2.74 -18.88 -1.88
C PRO A 325 2.60 -19.91 -0.76
N LYS A 326 3.33 -21.02 -0.90
CA LYS A 326 3.50 -22.03 0.14
C LYS A 326 4.72 -21.67 1.02
N SER A 327 4.58 -21.88 2.33
CA SER A 327 5.73 -21.84 3.24
C SER A 327 6.82 -22.81 2.77
N PRO A 328 8.11 -22.44 2.87
CA PRO A 328 8.69 -21.25 3.52
C PRO A 328 9.04 -20.10 2.55
N ALA A 329 8.29 -19.89 1.47
CA ALA A 329 8.59 -18.82 0.51
C ALA A 329 8.74 -17.45 1.19
N ALA A 330 9.70 -16.65 0.73
CA ALA A 330 9.98 -15.33 1.24
C ALA A 330 8.91 -14.32 0.81
N CYS A 331 8.50 -13.41 1.72
CA CYS A 331 7.40 -12.46 1.54
C CYS A 331 7.72 -11.02 1.98
N ALA A 332 8.97 -10.71 2.39
CA ALA A 332 9.33 -9.42 2.96
C ALA A 332 9.02 -8.22 2.05
N ALA A 333 9.14 -8.40 0.75
CA ALA A 333 8.88 -7.40 -0.29
C ALA A 333 7.53 -7.61 -1.01
N ARG A 334 6.57 -8.31 -0.39
CA ARG A 334 5.24 -8.64 -0.94
C ARG A 334 4.51 -7.46 -1.59
N GLY A 335 4.80 -6.25 -1.11
CA GLY A 335 4.17 -5.03 -1.62
C GLY A 335 4.39 -4.82 -3.11
N VAL A 336 5.54 -5.23 -3.66
CA VAL A 336 5.84 -5.11 -5.09
C VAL A 336 4.78 -5.85 -5.91
N THR A 337 4.53 -7.12 -5.60
CA THR A 337 3.49 -7.92 -6.28
C THR A 337 2.09 -7.44 -5.94
N GLY A 338 1.80 -7.19 -4.66
CA GLY A 338 0.43 -6.87 -4.24
C GLY A 338 -0.08 -5.52 -4.76
N HIS A 339 0.78 -4.51 -4.91
CA HIS A 339 0.39 -3.23 -5.55
C HIS A 339 0.24 -3.40 -7.05
N ARG A 340 1.15 -4.13 -7.71
CA ARG A 340 1.03 -4.44 -9.13
C ARG A 340 -0.26 -5.20 -9.43
N MET A 341 -0.66 -6.12 -8.55
CA MET A 341 -1.91 -6.88 -8.72
C MET A 341 -3.14 -5.98 -8.71
N VAL A 342 -3.18 -4.93 -7.88
CA VAL A 342 -4.25 -3.92 -7.91
C VAL A 342 -4.33 -3.24 -9.29
N GLU A 343 -3.19 -2.89 -9.87
CA GLU A 343 -3.15 -2.31 -11.22
C GLU A 343 -3.65 -3.30 -12.28
N VAL A 344 -3.30 -4.59 -12.16
CA VAL A 344 -3.77 -5.63 -13.08
C VAL A 344 -5.29 -5.80 -12.98
N ILE A 345 -5.86 -5.80 -11.77
CA ILE A 345 -7.31 -5.86 -11.57
C ILE A 345 -8.00 -4.60 -12.12
N ASN A 346 -7.42 -3.42 -11.89
CA ASN A 346 -7.91 -2.16 -12.47
C ASN A 346 -7.91 -2.19 -13.99
N GLY A 347 -6.87 -2.73 -14.63
CA GLY A 347 -6.82 -2.91 -16.09
C GLY A 347 -7.93 -3.82 -16.63
N ALA A 348 -8.30 -4.86 -15.88
CA ALA A 348 -9.44 -5.70 -16.22
C ALA A 348 -10.77 -4.95 -16.05
N ILE A 349 -10.99 -4.29 -14.92
CA ILE A 349 -12.22 -3.54 -14.62
C ILE A 349 -12.39 -2.34 -15.56
N ALA A 350 -11.32 -1.72 -16.04
CA ALA A 350 -11.36 -0.60 -16.98
C ALA A 350 -12.10 -0.95 -18.28
N GLN A 351 -12.12 -2.23 -18.69
CA GLN A 351 -12.85 -2.71 -19.87
C GLN A 351 -14.37 -2.65 -19.65
N ALA A 352 -14.83 -2.80 -18.40
CA ALA A 352 -16.24 -2.76 -18.03
C ALA A 352 -16.72 -1.33 -17.72
N VAL A 353 -15.94 -0.59 -16.94
CA VAL A 353 -16.31 0.74 -16.41
C VAL A 353 -15.16 1.75 -16.59
N PRO A 354 -14.85 2.13 -17.84
CA PRO A 354 -13.69 2.97 -18.17
C PRO A 354 -13.68 4.30 -17.41
N ASP A 355 -14.84 4.86 -17.15
CA ASP A 355 -14.98 6.18 -16.54
C ASP A 355 -14.66 6.19 -15.02
N ARG A 356 -14.59 5.01 -14.40
CA ARG A 356 -14.40 4.84 -12.96
C ARG A 356 -12.99 4.43 -12.56
N VAL A 357 -12.16 4.04 -13.55
CA VAL A 357 -10.80 3.53 -13.32
C VAL A 357 -9.77 4.51 -13.87
N ARG A 358 -8.60 4.54 -13.24
CA ARG A 358 -7.43 5.31 -13.69
C ARG A 358 -6.43 4.42 -14.41
N ALA A 359 -5.59 5.01 -15.24
CA ALA A 359 -4.39 4.37 -15.77
C ALA A 359 -3.44 3.99 -14.61
N ALA A 360 -2.44 3.14 -14.89
CA ALA A 360 -1.53 2.65 -13.86
C ALA A 360 -0.75 3.79 -13.20
N GLY A 361 -0.63 3.69 -11.87
CA GLY A 361 0.25 4.54 -11.08
C GLY A 361 1.68 4.01 -11.04
N GLU A 362 2.51 4.50 -10.12
CA GLU A 362 3.85 3.99 -9.85
C GLU A 362 3.82 2.47 -9.55
N GLY A 363 2.73 1.98 -8.99
CA GLY A 363 2.35 0.56 -8.96
C GLY A 363 3.25 -0.35 -8.14
N GLY A 364 4.08 0.21 -7.30
CA GLY A 364 4.89 -0.51 -6.36
C GLY A 364 5.19 0.38 -5.17
N THR A 365 5.41 -0.19 -4.01
CA THR A 365 5.94 0.58 -2.91
C THR A 365 7.45 0.60 -3.04
N THR A 366 8.00 1.52 -3.85
CA THR A 366 9.44 1.77 -3.83
C THR A 366 9.85 2.12 -2.41
N SER A 367 10.78 1.34 -1.86
CA SER A 367 11.22 1.51 -0.47
C SER A 367 12.72 1.28 -0.38
N TYR A 368 13.36 2.07 0.49
CA TYR A 368 14.75 1.86 0.85
C TYR A 368 14.94 1.80 2.36
N SER A 369 16.01 1.18 2.80
CA SER A 369 16.50 1.27 4.17
C SER A 369 18.02 1.45 4.19
N ILE A 370 18.49 2.22 5.18
CA ILE A 370 19.91 2.40 5.50
C ILE A 370 20.05 2.07 6.98
N GLY A 371 20.74 0.99 7.29
CA GLY A 371 20.95 0.58 8.67
C GLY A 371 22.40 0.21 8.94
N GLY A 372 22.99 0.78 9.99
CA GLY A 372 24.39 0.60 10.33
C GLY A 372 24.80 1.49 11.48
N TYR A 373 26.09 1.83 11.53
CA TYR A 373 26.66 2.59 12.64
C TYR A 373 27.08 3.99 12.20
N ASP A 374 26.76 4.99 13.05
CA ASP A 374 27.36 6.31 12.94
C ASP A 374 28.80 6.32 13.50
N PHE A 375 29.53 7.43 13.33
CA PHE A 375 30.91 7.54 13.85
C PHE A 375 31.01 7.53 15.40
N ASN A 376 29.90 7.60 16.11
CA ASN A 376 29.85 7.48 17.57
C ASN A 376 29.55 6.05 18.03
N GLY A 377 29.47 5.10 17.11
CA GLY A 377 29.15 3.69 17.39
C GLY A 377 27.67 3.46 17.72
N ARG A 378 26.77 4.42 17.48
CA ARG A 378 25.34 4.26 17.67
C ARG A 378 24.75 3.57 16.46
N TYR A 379 23.93 2.53 16.67
CA TYR A 379 23.17 1.91 15.60
C TYR A 379 22.03 2.82 15.14
N VAL A 380 21.96 3.04 13.84
CA VAL A 380 20.95 3.88 13.20
C VAL A 380 20.23 3.05 12.13
N LEU A 381 18.93 3.18 12.08
CA LEU A 381 18.11 2.59 11.03
C LEU A 381 17.12 3.64 10.53
N HIS A 382 17.30 4.04 9.28
CA HIS A 382 16.31 4.82 8.54
C HIS A 382 15.69 3.95 7.46
N ARG A 383 14.37 3.95 7.40
CA ARG A 383 13.58 3.26 6.39
C ARG A 383 12.44 4.13 5.94
N GLU A 384 12.18 4.16 4.64
CA GLU A 384 11.10 4.93 4.07
C GLU A 384 10.60 4.31 2.76
N ALA A 385 9.29 4.41 2.51
CA ALA A 385 8.71 4.21 1.20
C ALA A 385 8.67 5.57 0.47
N ILE A 386 9.17 5.63 -0.74
CA ILE A 386 9.12 6.85 -1.56
C ILE A 386 7.72 6.91 -2.19
N VAL A 387 6.98 8.00 -1.92
CA VAL A 387 5.69 8.24 -2.59
C VAL A 387 5.90 8.42 -4.10
N GLY A 388 4.92 8.06 -4.89
CA GLY A 388 5.03 8.03 -6.34
C GLY A 388 4.03 8.95 -7.04
N ALA A 389 3.26 8.39 -7.97
CA ALA A 389 2.32 9.12 -8.81
C ALA A 389 1.08 8.30 -9.11
N TRP A 390 -0.06 8.96 -9.35
CA TRP A 390 -1.29 8.32 -9.80
C TRP A 390 -1.50 8.48 -11.30
N GLY A 391 -2.13 7.49 -11.92
CA GLY A 391 -2.53 7.53 -13.31
C GLY A 391 -3.58 8.58 -13.64
N GLY A 392 -3.62 9.02 -14.88
CA GLY A 392 -4.72 9.81 -15.41
C GLY A 392 -6.02 9.01 -15.42
N GLY A 393 -7.16 9.69 -15.35
CA GLY A 393 -8.49 9.09 -15.43
C GLY A 393 -9.44 10.03 -16.16
N ARG A 394 -10.61 9.54 -16.58
CA ARG A 394 -11.59 10.39 -17.28
C ARG A 394 -11.99 11.60 -16.44
N GLY A 395 -11.73 12.79 -16.96
CA GLY A 395 -11.99 14.06 -16.28
C GLY A 395 -11.01 14.42 -15.17
N ARG A 396 -9.92 13.66 -14.98
CA ARG A 396 -8.97 13.85 -13.87
C ARG A 396 -7.54 13.64 -14.31
N GLU A 397 -6.69 14.61 -14.03
CA GLU A 397 -5.25 14.45 -14.17
C GLU A 397 -4.71 13.41 -13.18
N GLY A 398 -3.58 12.82 -13.51
CA GLY A 398 -2.77 12.08 -12.55
C GLY A 398 -2.22 13.03 -11.47
N LEU A 399 -2.01 12.50 -10.27
CA LEU A 399 -1.46 13.27 -9.15
C LEU A 399 0.04 13.06 -9.05
N ASP A 400 0.76 14.14 -8.79
CA ASP A 400 2.21 14.17 -8.64
C ASP A 400 2.59 14.08 -7.16
N GLY A 401 3.59 13.29 -6.80
CA GLY A 401 4.15 13.26 -5.44
C GLY A 401 3.19 12.78 -4.36
N VAL A 402 2.37 11.78 -4.65
CA VAL A 402 1.39 11.22 -3.71
C VAL A 402 1.62 9.73 -3.50
N SER A 403 1.27 9.26 -2.30
CA SER A 403 1.29 7.84 -1.99
C SER A 403 0.39 7.04 -2.92
N ASN A 404 0.75 5.79 -3.19
CA ASN A 404 -0.17 4.83 -3.78
C ASN A 404 -1.48 4.81 -2.97
N PRO A 405 -2.67 4.89 -3.60
CA PRO A 405 -3.94 5.01 -2.88
C PRO A 405 -4.23 3.82 -1.95
N ARG A 406 -3.64 2.66 -2.20
CA ARG A 406 -3.72 1.50 -1.31
C ARG A 406 -2.88 1.66 -0.03
N SER A 407 -1.78 2.42 -0.09
CA SER A 407 -0.88 2.63 1.04
C SER A 407 -1.31 3.79 1.94
N ASN A 408 -1.72 4.93 1.37
CA ASN A 408 -2.10 6.13 2.10
C ASN A 408 -1.06 6.58 3.15
N ILE A 409 0.23 6.45 2.83
CA ILE A 409 1.36 6.82 3.70
C ILE A 409 1.90 8.21 3.34
N SER A 410 2.68 8.79 4.25
CA SER A 410 3.42 10.03 4.04
C SER A 410 4.92 9.78 3.99
N ASN A 411 5.68 10.68 3.34
CA ASN A 411 7.12 10.76 3.54
C ASN A 411 7.44 11.62 4.77
N ALA A 412 8.50 11.24 5.50
CA ALA A 412 8.99 12.05 6.60
C ALA A 412 9.59 13.37 6.09
N PRO A 413 9.47 14.49 6.83
CA PRO A 413 10.17 15.71 6.51
C PRO A 413 11.69 15.50 6.41
N ILE A 414 12.34 16.16 5.44
CA ILE A 414 13.78 16.00 5.18
C ILE A 414 14.59 16.29 6.45
N GLU A 415 14.27 17.36 7.16
CA GLU A 415 14.93 17.78 8.39
C GLU A 415 14.89 16.70 9.48
N ARG A 416 13.77 15.98 9.54
CA ARG A 416 13.63 14.86 10.49
C ARG A 416 14.49 13.67 10.07
N VAL A 417 14.53 13.32 8.80
CA VAL A 417 15.37 12.25 8.26
C VAL A 417 16.85 12.52 8.56
N GLU A 418 17.33 13.73 8.24
CA GLU A 418 18.72 14.15 8.44
C GLU A 418 19.11 14.25 9.93
N ASN A 419 18.14 14.56 10.79
CA ASN A 419 18.38 14.59 12.24
C ASN A 419 18.43 13.17 12.86
N GLN A 420 17.75 12.19 12.28
CA GLN A 420 17.67 10.82 12.80
C GLN A 420 18.72 9.87 12.25
N ALA A 421 19.18 10.11 11.03
CA ALA A 421 20.13 9.26 10.32
C ALA A 421 21.30 10.09 9.78
N PRO A 422 22.52 9.52 9.68
CA PRO A 422 23.68 10.20 9.11
C PRO A 422 23.58 10.27 7.59
N VAL A 423 22.62 11.00 7.07
CA VAL A 423 22.36 11.20 5.64
C VAL A 423 22.10 12.66 5.32
N THR A 424 22.33 13.06 4.07
CA THR A 424 21.84 14.30 3.49
C THR A 424 20.96 13.98 2.28
N ILE A 425 19.78 14.58 2.23
CA ILE A 425 18.89 14.53 1.07
C ILE A 425 19.32 15.63 0.10
N GLU A 426 20.18 15.30 -0.87
CA GLU A 426 20.75 16.28 -1.79
C GLU A 426 19.76 16.77 -2.85
N ARG A 427 18.79 15.91 -3.24
CA ARG A 427 17.73 16.26 -4.20
C ARG A 427 16.43 15.56 -3.80
N TYR A 428 15.33 16.30 -3.93
CA TYR A 428 13.96 15.77 -3.79
C TYR A 428 13.07 16.62 -4.69
N GLU A 429 12.77 16.10 -5.88
CA GLU A 429 12.14 16.90 -6.94
C GLU A 429 11.23 16.05 -7.83
N LEU A 430 10.29 16.69 -8.51
CA LEU A 430 9.51 16.11 -9.58
C LEU A 430 10.34 16.13 -10.88
N VAL A 431 10.23 15.05 -11.68
CA VAL A 431 10.96 14.92 -12.94
C VAL A 431 10.07 15.37 -14.09
N ALA A 432 10.41 16.45 -14.76
CA ALA A 432 9.70 16.92 -15.95
C ALA A 432 9.65 15.83 -17.03
N ASP A 433 8.62 15.87 -17.87
CA ASP A 433 8.43 14.93 -18.99
C ASP A 433 8.26 13.45 -18.60
N SER A 434 8.13 13.11 -17.34
CA SER A 434 8.02 11.72 -16.92
C SER A 434 6.59 11.16 -17.00
N GLY A 435 5.56 11.95 -16.70
CA GLY A 435 4.16 11.51 -16.71
C GLY A 435 3.68 11.07 -18.09
N GLY A 436 2.97 9.96 -18.19
CA GLY A 436 2.41 9.45 -19.44
C GLY A 436 1.49 10.48 -20.12
N ALA A 437 1.72 10.74 -21.41
CA ALA A 437 0.89 11.66 -22.18
C ALA A 437 -0.52 11.08 -22.38
N GLY A 438 -1.55 11.90 -22.30
CA GLY A 438 -2.95 11.54 -22.47
C GLY A 438 -3.82 12.78 -22.58
N ARG A 439 -5.09 12.61 -22.91
CA ARG A 439 -6.08 13.68 -22.74
C ARG A 439 -6.06 14.16 -21.29
N TRP A 440 -5.89 13.23 -20.35
CA TRP A 440 -5.54 13.48 -18.96
C TRP A 440 -4.16 12.86 -18.69
N ARG A 441 -3.19 13.71 -18.34
CA ARG A 441 -1.78 13.34 -18.11
C ARG A 441 -1.66 12.43 -16.88
N GLY A 442 -0.75 11.47 -16.93
CA GLY A 442 -0.28 10.73 -15.74
C GLY A 442 0.57 11.61 -14.83
N GLY A 443 0.63 11.27 -13.55
CA GLY A 443 1.48 11.94 -12.56
C GLY A 443 2.97 11.73 -12.85
N MET A 444 3.81 12.67 -12.40
CA MET A 444 5.25 12.70 -12.64
C MET A 444 6.03 11.81 -11.66
N SER A 445 7.20 11.36 -12.09
CA SER A 445 8.20 10.72 -11.24
C SER A 445 8.72 11.67 -10.17
N ILE A 446 9.14 11.09 -9.05
CA ILE A 446 9.97 11.74 -8.03
C ILE A 446 11.40 11.25 -8.17
N MET A 447 12.35 12.19 -8.11
CA MET A 447 13.75 11.89 -7.90
C MET A 447 14.10 12.15 -6.44
N ARG A 448 14.80 11.20 -5.82
CA ARG A 448 15.38 11.34 -4.49
C ARG A 448 16.86 10.93 -4.52
N GLN A 449 17.74 11.82 -4.11
CA GLN A 449 19.18 11.57 -4.04
C GLN A 449 19.65 11.73 -2.59
N ILE A 450 20.33 10.71 -2.07
CA ILE A 450 20.70 10.59 -0.67
C ILE A 450 22.18 10.27 -0.57
N ARG A 451 22.92 11.08 0.19
CA ARG A 451 24.32 10.84 0.55
C ARG A 451 24.43 10.35 1.98
N PHE A 452 25.25 9.32 2.19
CA PHE A 452 25.50 8.74 3.50
C PHE A 452 26.75 9.33 4.15
N HIS A 453 26.67 9.64 5.46
CA HIS A 453 27.72 10.26 6.26
C HIS A 453 28.16 9.43 7.48
N GLY A 454 27.63 8.23 7.67
CA GLY A 454 28.04 7.33 8.74
C GLY A 454 29.27 6.53 8.39
N GLU A 455 29.78 5.76 9.33
CA GLU A 455 30.97 4.91 9.13
C GLU A 455 30.71 3.84 8.06
N HIS A 456 29.71 3.00 8.30
CA HIS A 456 29.26 1.96 7.38
C HIS A 456 27.82 1.57 7.66
N ALA A 457 27.11 1.21 6.61
CA ALA A 457 25.74 0.73 6.69
C ALA A 457 25.43 -0.28 5.59
N THR A 458 24.29 -0.95 5.71
CA THR A 458 23.65 -1.69 4.62
C THR A 458 22.60 -0.82 4.00
N LEU A 459 22.72 -0.56 2.71
CA LEU A 459 21.69 0.05 1.87
C LEU A 459 20.89 -1.07 1.20
N GLN A 460 19.60 -1.01 1.34
CA GLN A 460 18.64 -1.86 0.66
C GLN A 460 17.66 -0.98 -0.11
N LEU A 461 17.36 -1.37 -1.33
CA LEU A 461 16.30 -0.75 -2.13
C LEU A 461 15.49 -1.84 -2.83
N ARG A 462 14.19 -1.65 -2.86
CA ARG A 462 13.25 -2.40 -3.68
C ARG A 462 12.38 -1.45 -4.47
N SER A 463 12.42 -1.58 -5.78
CA SER A 463 11.53 -0.91 -6.72
C SER A 463 11.17 -1.89 -7.85
N ASP A 464 10.40 -1.42 -8.80
CA ASP A 464 10.01 -2.18 -9.99
C ASP A 464 9.70 -1.20 -11.12
N ARG A 465 9.09 -1.61 -12.24
CA ARG A 465 8.66 -0.72 -13.32
C ARG A 465 9.79 -0.15 -14.19
N ARG A 466 10.96 -0.78 -14.24
CA ARG A 466 12.03 -0.37 -15.17
C ARG A 466 11.80 -0.90 -16.58
N GLN A 467 11.51 -2.21 -16.70
CA GLN A 467 11.27 -2.86 -17.99
C GLN A 467 9.79 -2.81 -18.40
N HIS A 468 8.90 -2.83 -17.43
CA HIS A 468 7.45 -2.78 -17.60
C HIS A 468 6.86 -1.51 -16.96
N PRO A 469 6.98 -0.34 -17.64
CA PRO A 469 6.53 0.94 -17.10
C PRO A 469 5.01 0.96 -16.91
N PRO A 470 4.47 1.89 -16.07
CA PRO A 470 3.05 2.01 -15.84
C PRO A 470 2.27 2.26 -17.12
N TYR A 471 1.30 1.40 -17.42
CA TYR A 471 0.51 1.47 -18.63
C TYR A 471 -0.45 2.66 -18.65
N GLY A 472 -0.63 3.26 -19.84
CA GLY A 472 -1.73 4.18 -20.13
C GLY A 472 -3.00 3.43 -20.52
N LEU A 473 -4.15 4.12 -20.47
CA LEU A 473 -5.45 3.58 -20.88
C LEU A 473 -6.06 4.39 -22.02
N PHE A 474 -6.82 3.73 -22.88
CA PHE A 474 -7.62 4.34 -23.95
C PHE A 474 -6.81 5.30 -24.84
N SER A 475 -5.70 4.81 -25.38
CA SER A 475 -4.72 5.57 -26.19
C SER A 475 -3.84 6.54 -25.41
N GLY A 476 -3.96 6.59 -24.08
CA GLY A 476 -2.97 7.23 -23.22
C GLY A 476 -1.64 6.51 -23.27
N ARG A 477 -0.53 7.23 -23.13
CA ARG A 477 0.82 6.66 -23.18
C ARG A 477 1.26 6.17 -21.80
N ASN A 478 2.18 5.23 -21.79
CA ASN A 478 2.83 4.77 -20.55
C ASN A 478 3.57 5.91 -19.88
N GLY A 479 3.70 5.82 -18.54
CA GLY A 479 4.61 6.67 -17.76
C GLY A 479 6.06 6.29 -18.02
N SER A 480 7.00 7.13 -17.58
CA SER A 480 8.43 6.83 -17.64
C SER A 480 8.79 5.69 -16.67
N PRO A 481 9.77 4.86 -17.02
CA PRO A 481 10.27 3.80 -16.15
C PRO A 481 10.99 4.34 -14.92
N SER A 482 11.17 3.48 -13.89
CA SER A 482 12.03 3.77 -12.75
C SER A 482 13.51 3.67 -13.09
N ASP A 483 14.36 4.38 -12.36
CA ASP A 483 15.81 4.25 -12.44
C ASP A 483 16.48 4.37 -11.08
N THR A 484 17.56 3.62 -10.87
CA THR A 484 18.37 3.68 -9.65
C THR A 484 19.85 3.73 -10.00
N GLN A 485 20.54 4.68 -9.41
CA GLN A 485 21.96 4.90 -9.64
C GLN A 485 22.71 5.02 -8.30
N PHE A 486 23.98 4.70 -8.32
CA PHE A 486 24.86 4.73 -7.17
C PHE A 486 26.17 5.46 -7.52
N ASP A 487 26.60 6.35 -6.61
CA ASP A 487 27.89 7.02 -6.62
C ASP A 487 28.78 6.43 -5.52
N ASP A 488 29.92 5.89 -5.89
CA ASP A 488 30.89 5.31 -4.96
C ASP A 488 31.71 6.36 -4.18
N GLY A 489 31.37 7.64 -4.34
CA GLY A 489 32.05 8.78 -3.76
C GLY A 489 33.01 9.48 -4.72
N SER A 490 33.17 8.97 -5.94
CA SER A 490 34.02 9.59 -6.99
C SER A 490 33.26 10.60 -7.87
N GLY A 491 31.93 10.70 -7.73
CA GLY A 491 31.04 11.47 -8.60
C GLY A 491 30.61 10.72 -9.86
N ASN A 492 31.05 9.47 -10.04
CA ASN A 492 30.65 8.62 -11.16
C ASN A 492 29.41 7.78 -10.77
N TRP A 493 28.32 7.97 -11.48
CA TRP A 493 27.06 7.29 -11.24
C TRP A 493 26.96 5.99 -12.07
N THR A 494 26.68 4.88 -11.40
CA THR A 494 26.47 3.57 -12.04
C THR A 494 25.04 3.09 -11.79
N THR A 495 24.40 2.52 -12.83
CA THR A 495 23.06 1.98 -12.71
C THR A 495 23.07 0.68 -11.89
N LEU A 496 22.11 0.57 -10.95
CA LEU A 496 21.89 -0.60 -10.12
C LEU A 496 20.62 -1.36 -10.55
N PRO A 497 20.46 -2.65 -10.18
CA PRO A 497 19.20 -3.37 -10.32
C PRO A 497 18.04 -2.64 -9.60
N THR A 498 16.80 -3.02 -9.91
CA THR A 498 15.61 -2.47 -9.24
C THR A 498 15.45 -2.95 -7.80
N LYS A 499 16.06 -4.08 -7.48
CA LYS A 499 16.04 -4.73 -6.15
C LYS A 499 17.46 -5.12 -5.80
N PHE A 500 17.96 -4.66 -4.66
CA PHE A 500 19.32 -5.00 -4.22
C PHE A 500 19.53 -4.76 -2.73
N THR A 501 20.55 -5.43 -2.20
CA THR A 501 21.14 -5.20 -0.88
C THR A 501 22.65 -5.03 -1.05
N ARG A 502 23.23 -3.93 -0.56
CA ARG A 502 24.66 -3.65 -0.67
C ARG A 502 25.19 -2.82 0.48
N PRO A 503 26.52 -2.88 0.77
CA PRO A 503 27.14 -1.93 1.69
C PRO A 503 27.15 -0.53 1.13
N ILE A 504 27.03 0.47 2.04
CA ILE A 504 27.24 1.90 1.79
C ILE A 504 28.16 2.47 2.87
N ARG A 505 29.06 3.38 2.47
CA ARG A 505 30.07 4.00 3.32
C ARG A 505 30.00 5.52 3.24
N ASN A 506 30.69 6.18 4.16
CA ASN A 506 30.79 7.65 4.17
C ASN A 506 31.14 8.25 2.81
N GLY A 507 30.43 9.27 2.40
CA GLY A 507 30.62 9.98 1.12
C GLY A 507 29.94 9.32 -0.08
N GLN A 508 29.48 8.07 0.02
CA GLN A 508 28.75 7.40 -1.06
C GLN A 508 27.29 7.87 -1.11
N ALA A 509 26.68 7.82 -2.30
CA ALA A 509 25.32 8.26 -2.50
C ALA A 509 24.53 7.30 -3.42
N PHE A 510 23.22 7.30 -3.28
CA PHE A 510 22.33 6.71 -4.27
C PHE A 510 21.28 7.72 -4.70
N ARG A 511 20.79 7.52 -5.92
CA ARG A 511 19.70 8.30 -6.51
C ARG A 511 18.66 7.32 -7.06
N HIS A 512 17.40 7.55 -6.68
CA HIS A 512 16.27 6.81 -7.23
C HIS A 512 15.29 7.75 -7.88
N VAL A 513 14.86 7.41 -9.10
CA VAL A 513 13.75 8.01 -9.82
C VAL A 513 12.62 6.99 -9.82
N THR A 514 11.49 7.32 -9.21
CA THR A 514 10.30 6.44 -9.24
C THR A 514 9.76 6.33 -10.65
N ALA A 515 9.06 5.24 -10.97
CA ALA A 515 8.27 5.22 -12.19
C ALA A 515 7.21 6.33 -12.15
N ALA A 516 6.94 6.95 -13.30
CA ALA A 516 5.83 7.88 -13.46
C ALA A 516 4.52 7.10 -13.69
N ALA A 517 3.40 7.81 -13.75
CA ALA A 517 2.11 7.19 -13.98
C ALA A 517 1.65 7.28 -15.44
N GLY A 518 0.79 6.35 -15.88
CA GLY A 518 0.22 6.30 -17.23
C GLY A 518 -0.79 7.41 -17.49
N GLY A 519 -0.88 7.85 -18.75
CA GLY A 519 -1.89 8.78 -19.24
C GLY A 519 -3.21 8.10 -19.56
N TYR A 520 -4.28 8.87 -19.68
CA TYR A 520 -5.60 8.38 -20.03
C TYR A 520 -6.18 9.15 -21.23
N GLY A 521 -6.70 8.44 -22.23
CA GLY A 521 -7.25 9.04 -23.45
C GLY A 521 -6.18 9.57 -24.41
N ASP A 522 -6.56 9.83 -25.66
CA ASP A 522 -5.61 10.31 -26.68
C ASP A 522 -5.00 11.66 -26.31
N PRO A 523 -3.65 11.77 -26.22
CA PRO A 523 -2.99 13.04 -25.95
C PRO A 523 -3.27 14.14 -26.98
N LEU A 524 -3.62 13.80 -28.22
CA LEU A 524 -4.01 14.77 -29.25
C LEU A 524 -5.41 15.38 -29.00
N GLU A 525 -6.18 14.84 -28.06
CA GLU A 525 -7.46 15.41 -27.60
C GLU A 525 -7.32 16.33 -26.36
N ARG A 526 -6.10 16.40 -25.76
CA ARG A 526 -5.87 17.29 -24.62
C ARG A 526 -6.04 18.75 -25.03
N ASP A 527 -6.74 19.53 -24.19
CA ASP A 527 -6.88 20.97 -24.40
C ASP A 527 -5.49 21.63 -24.51
N PRO A 528 -5.20 22.34 -25.63
CA PRO A 528 -3.92 23.03 -25.82
C PRO A 528 -3.58 24.01 -24.70
N GLN A 529 -4.57 24.62 -24.04
CA GLN A 529 -4.35 25.52 -22.90
C GLN A 529 -3.88 24.77 -21.65
N MET A 530 -4.36 23.53 -21.46
CA MET A 530 -3.84 22.67 -20.40
C MET A 530 -2.39 22.23 -20.65
N VAL A 531 -2.01 22.00 -21.92
CA VAL A 531 -0.61 21.72 -22.29
C VAL A 531 0.26 22.96 -22.01
N LEU A 532 -0.19 24.17 -22.40
CA LEU A 532 0.50 25.42 -22.06
C LEU A 532 0.66 25.60 -20.55
N HIS A 533 -0.38 25.27 -19.78
CA HIS A 533 -0.32 25.30 -18.31
C HIS A 533 0.75 24.36 -17.77
N ASP A 534 0.81 23.11 -18.27
CA ASP A 534 1.84 22.15 -17.88
C ASP A 534 3.25 22.62 -18.23
N VAL A 535 3.43 23.24 -19.42
CA VAL A 535 4.74 23.81 -19.83
C VAL A 535 5.16 24.95 -18.90
N ARG A 536 4.24 25.84 -18.55
CA ARG A 536 4.54 26.97 -17.65
C ARG A 536 4.87 26.55 -16.21
N ASN A 537 4.47 25.36 -15.81
CA ASN A 537 4.72 24.78 -14.50
C ASN A 537 5.83 23.71 -14.53
N ASP A 538 6.67 23.70 -15.57
CA ASP A 538 7.80 22.79 -15.75
C ASP A 538 7.45 21.30 -15.67
N LYS A 539 6.18 20.96 -15.93
CA LYS A 539 5.72 19.55 -15.97
C LYS A 539 6.00 18.88 -17.31
N VAL A 540 5.93 19.65 -18.38
CA VAL A 540 6.14 19.24 -19.76
C VAL A 540 7.03 20.26 -20.45
N THR A 541 8.06 19.80 -21.16
CA THR A 541 8.91 20.69 -22.00
C THR A 541 8.18 21.13 -23.26
N ILE A 542 8.64 22.22 -23.90
CA ILE A 542 8.09 22.69 -25.17
C ILE A 542 8.23 21.60 -26.25
N GLU A 543 9.37 20.91 -26.28
CA GLU A 543 9.66 19.83 -27.21
C GLU A 543 8.67 18.66 -27.05
N ARG A 544 8.36 18.30 -25.81
CA ARG A 544 7.38 17.25 -25.52
C ARG A 544 5.96 17.69 -25.81
N ALA A 545 5.62 18.96 -25.59
CA ALA A 545 4.31 19.51 -25.97
C ALA A 545 4.05 19.36 -27.47
N GLU A 546 5.06 19.61 -28.31
CA GLU A 546 4.97 19.42 -29.75
C GLU A 546 4.90 17.93 -30.13
N ARG A 547 5.82 17.12 -29.61
CA ARG A 547 5.98 15.70 -29.99
C ARG A 547 4.80 14.85 -29.56
N ASP A 548 4.33 14.97 -28.31
CA ASP A 548 3.36 14.06 -27.72
C ASP A 548 1.93 14.59 -27.81
N TYR A 549 1.72 15.89 -27.75
CA TYR A 549 0.41 16.54 -27.72
C TYR A 549 0.08 17.31 -29.01
N GLY A 550 1.05 17.48 -29.90
CA GLY A 550 0.89 18.27 -31.12
C GLY A 550 0.54 19.73 -30.82
N VAL A 551 1.12 20.31 -29.75
CA VAL A 551 0.82 21.68 -29.33
C VAL A 551 2.07 22.55 -29.45
N LYS A 552 2.00 23.58 -30.29
CA LYS A 552 3.04 24.58 -30.42
C LYS A 552 2.89 25.65 -29.35
N VAL A 553 3.85 25.69 -28.43
CA VAL A 553 3.93 26.69 -27.36
C VAL A 553 5.01 27.72 -27.68
N LEU A 554 4.68 29.00 -27.55
CA LEU A 554 5.62 30.14 -27.61
C LEU A 554 5.87 30.68 -26.22
N SER A 555 7.13 31.00 -25.88
CA SER A 555 7.52 31.43 -24.54
C SER A 555 7.55 32.96 -24.34
N SER A 556 7.48 33.74 -25.42
CA SER A 556 7.54 35.19 -25.36
C SER A 556 6.55 35.85 -26.34
N PRO A 557 5.34 36.19 -25.90
CA PRO A 557 4.71 35.86 -24.63
C PRO A 557 4.25 34.38 -24.60
N TRP A 558 4.05 33.82 -23.40
CA TRP A 558 3.51 32.47 -23.21
C TRP A 558 2.12 32.34 -23.85
N ARG A 559 2.02 31.53 -24.91
CA ARG A 559 0.77 31.27 -25.61
C ARG A 559 0.85 30.02 -26.46
N VAL A 560 -0.29 29.46 -26.79
CA VAL A 560 -0.42 28.45 -27.85
C VAL A 560 -0.44 29.15 -29.19
N GLU A 561 0.32 28.62 -30.15
CA GLU A 561 0.22 29.00 -31.56
C GLU A 561 -0.78 28.06 -32.26
N GLU A 562 -2.00 28.57 -32.48
CA GLU A 562 -3.17 27.72 -32.83
C GLU A 562 -3.08 27.12 -34.24
N SER A 563 -2.58 27.87 -35.23
CA SER A 563 -2.50 27.39 -36.63
C SER A 563 -1.51 26.22 -36.74
N THR A 564 -0.32 26.36 -36.17
CA THR A 564 0.70 25.31 -36.14
C THR A 564 0.26 24.14 -35.28
N THR A 565 -0.42 24.37 -34.15
CA THR A 565 -0.99 23.32 -33.32
C THR A 565 -1.98 22.45 -34.10
N ARG A 566 -2.86 23.07 -34.90
CA ARG A 566 -3.80 22.34 -35.75
C ARG A 566 -3.08 21.47 -36.76
N ALA A 567 -2.14 22.06 -37.48
CA ALA A 567 -1.37 21.35 -38.51
C ALA A 567 -0.55 20.19 -37.91
N LEU A 568 0.09 20.39 -36.74
CA LEU A 568 0.82 19.33 -36.04
C LEU A 568 -0.09 18.16 -35.65
N ARG A 569 -1.26 18.44 -35.12
CA ARG A 569 -2.22 17.40 -34.71
C ARG A 569 -2.75 16.60 -35.91
N GLU A 570 -3.04 17.28 -37.02
CA GLU A 570 -3.44 16.64 -38.26
C GLU A 570 -2.34 15.72 -38.81
N ALA A 571 -1.09 16.19 -38.84
CA ALA A 571 0.04 15.38 -39.27
C ALA A 571 0.30 14.17 -38.37
N LEU A 572 0.20 14.34 -37.05
CA LEU A 572 0.38 13.23 -36.08
C LEU A 572 -0.74 12.19 -36.18
N ARG A 573 -1.99 12.59 -36.46
CA ARG A 573 -3.10 11.64 -36.70
C ARG A 573 -2.90 10.86 -38.00
N ALA A 574 -2.59 11.56 -39.09
CA ALA A 574 -2.31 10.91 -40.38
C ALA A 574 -1.14 9.92 -40.30
N GLY A 575 -0.08 10.26 -39.55
CA GLY A 575 1.05 9.37 -39.32
C GLY A 575 0.69 8.10 -38.52
N ARG A 576 -0.29 8.16 -37.61
CA ARG A 576 -0.79 6.98 -36.90
C ARG A 576 -1.66 6.07 -37.77
N GLU A 577 -2.50 6.65 -38.61
CA GLU A 577 -3.36 5.88 -39.57
C GLU A 577 -2.53 5.15 -40.63
N ALA A 578 -1.38 5.68 -40.99
CA ALA A 578 -0.48 5.05 -41.95
C ALA A 578 0.31 3.84 -41.41
N VAL A 579 0.39 3.70 -40.04
CA VAL A 579 1.13 2.63 -39.34
C VAL A 579 0.18 1.56 -38.80
N ALA A 580 -1.11 1.86 -38.66
CA ALA A 580 -2.15 0.91 -38.18
C ALA A 580 -2.70 0.08 -39.35
#